data_2e3febaf31e1b978ff7c17688409ad80
#
_entry.id   2e3febaf31e1b978ff7c17688409ad80
#
_cell.length_a   1.000
_cell.length_b   1.000
_cell.length_c   1.000
_cell.angle_alpha   90.00
_cell.angle_beta   90.00
_cell.angle_gamma   90.00
#
_symmetry.space_group_name_H-M   'P 1'
#
loop_
_entity.id
_entity.type
_entity.pdbx_description
1 polymer ?
#
loop_
_entity_poly.entity_id
_entity_poly.type
_entity_poly.pdbx_seq_one_letter_code
_entity_poly.pdbx_strand_id
1 'polypeptide(L)'
;LLVDAGCSLTDYYNGDITRTIPISGKFSQEQKVIYEIVLSAQKTAIKSALIGSNSSTVHNVALKVLIEGLKEIGLLSGSTEEIIEHQLYKHLYMHRTGHWLGLDVHDVGAYRMGEYEVPLRNGMILTVEPGIYISDRIPVPEGQPIIDEKWKGIGIRIEDDILINDTNPEVLSLSLIHI
;
A
#
# COMPACT_ATOMS: atom_id res chain seq x y z
N LEU A 1 15.15 5.21 -5.26
CA LEU A 1 15.30 3.76 -5.32
C LEU A 1 14.22 3.11 -4.45
N LEU A 2 13.39 2.28 -5.05
CA LEU A 2 12.47 1.39 -4.34
C LEU A 2 13.16 0.04 -4.22
N VAL A 3 13.24 -0.49 -3.02
CA VAL A 3 13.80 -1.81 -2.70
C VAL A 3 12.70 -2.63 -2.06
N ASP A 4 12.32 -3.68 -2.75
CA ASP A 4 11.42 -4.72 -2.27
C ASP A 4 12.29 -5.95 -2.03
N ALA A 5 12.38 -6.37 -0.78
CA ALA A 5 13.30 -7.43 -0.36
C ALA A 5 12.70 -8.23 0.79
N GLY A 6 12.85 -9.55 0.68
CA GLY A 6 12.43 -10.48 1.70
C GLY A 6 13.55 -11.40 2.14
N CYS A 7 13.25 -12.23 3.10
CA CYS A 7 14.12 -13.33 3.51
C CYS A 7 13.28 -14.56 3.87
N SER A 8 13.87 -15.73 3.72
CA SER A 8 13.31 -16.98 4.26
C SER A 8 14.15 -17.46 5.43
N LEU A 9 13.50 -17.87 6.50
CA LEU A 9 14.16 -18.50 7.64
C LEU A 9 14.43 -20.00 7.39
N THR A 10 15.18 -20.63 8.27
CA THR A 10 15.51 -22.07 8.17
C THR A 10 14.29 -22.99 8.29
N ASP A 11 13.20 -22.50 8.85
CA ASP A 11 11.90 -23.17 8.95
C ASP A 11 10.93 -22.78 7.82
N TYR A 12 11.47 -22.12 6.77
CA TYR A 12 10.77 -21.70 5.54
C TYR A 12 9.76 -20.57 5.69
N TYR A 13 9.60 -19.96 6.86
CA TYR A 13 8.79 -18.75 6.96
C TYR A 13 9.48 -17.57 6.29
N ASN A 14 8.69 -16.79 5.56
CA ASN A 14 9.17 -15.64 4.80
C ASN A 14 8.85 -14.32 5.52
N GLY A 15 9.68 -13.32 5.25
CA GLY A 15 9.43 -11.93 5.52
C GLY A 15 9.42 -11.15 4.22
N ASP A 16 8.69 -10.04 4.18
CA ASP A 16 8.58 -9.15 3.03
C ASP A 16 8.61 -7.70 3.47
N ILE A 17 9.40 -6.87 2.81
CA ILE A 17 9.54 -5.47 3.19
C ILE A 17 9.89 -4.61 1.99
N THR A 18 9.17 -3.51 1.81
CA THR A 18 9.54 -2.49 0.83
C THR A 18 9.90 -1.18 1.54
N ARG A 19 11.02 -0.60 1.09
CA ARG A 19 11.43 0.77 1.45
C ARG A 19 11.76 1.55 0.19
N THR A 20 11.38 2.83 0.18
CA THR A 20 11.77 3.76 -0.87
C THR A 20 12.67 4.82 -0.28
N ILE A 21 13.89 4.93 -0.83
CA ILE A 21 14.93 5.86 -0.39
C ILE A 21 15.37 6.77 -1.56
N PRO A 22 15.68 8.04 -1.30
CA PRO A 22 16.21 8.92 -2.33
C PRO A 22 17.67 8.56 -2.62
N ILE A 23 18.01 8.30 -3.90
CA ILE A 23 19.39 7.97 -4.31
C ILE A 23 20.36 9.11 -3.96
N SER A 24 19.90 10.35 -4.01
CA SER A 24 20.68 11.54 -3.65
C SER A 24 20.86 11.75 -2.14
N GLY A 25 20.30 10.86 -1.29
CA GLY A 25 20.29 10.99 0.16
C GLY A 25 19.24 11.98 0.71
N LYS A 26 18.50 12.69 -0.16
CA LYS A 26 17.44 13.63 0.23
C LYS A 26 16.32 13.61 -0.80
N PHE A 27 15.08 13.48 -0.33
CA PHE A 27 13.90 13.60 -1.19
C PHE A 27 13.78 15.01 -1.78
N SER A 28 13.38 15.11 -3.07
CA SER A 28 12.85 16.37 -3.61
C SER A 28 11.52 16.70 -2.91
N GLN A 29 11.02 17.92 -3.13
CA GLN A 29 9.74 18.33 -2.58
C GLN A 29 8.59 17.42 -3.07
N GLU A 30 8.58 17.11 -4.36
CA GLU A 30 7.58 16.25 -4.99
C GLU A 30 7.66 14.81 -4.47
N GLN A 31 8.86 14.25 -4.40
CA GLN A 31 9.08 12.91 -3.84
C GLN A 31 8.61 12.83 -2.39
N LYS A 32 8.92 13.86 -1.59
CA LYS A 32 8.52 13.92 -0.18
C LYS A 32 7.00 13.95 -0.03
N VAL A 33 6.31 14.75 -0.83
CA VAL A 33 4.83 14.81 -0.81
C VAL A 33 4.21 13.44 -1.11
N ILE A 34 4.66 12.76 -2.18
CA ILE A 34 4.17 11.41 -2.51
C ILE A 34 4.51 10.42 -1.40
N TYR A 35 5.73 10.50 -0.84
CA TYR A 35 6.15 9.63 0.27
C TYR A 35 5.24 9.79 1.49
N GLU A 36 4.89 11.00 1.87
CA GLU A 36 4.03 11.30 3.01
C GLU A 36 2.59 10.80 2.80
N ILE A 37 2.06 10.90 1.58
CA ILE A 37 0.76 10.32 1.22
C ILE A 37 0.77 8.79 1.39
N VAL A 38 1.78 8.12 0.84
CA VAL A 38 1.92 6.65 0.93
C VAL A 38 2.11 6.22 2.40
N LEU A 39 2.95 6.91 3.16
CA LEU A 39 3.18 6.62 4.58
C LEU A 39 1.90 6.80 5.42
N SER A 40 1.11 7.85 5.12
CA SER A 40 -0.18 8.07 5.78
C SER A 40 -1.17 6.94 5.46
N ALA A 41 -1.22 6.51 4.19
CA ALA A 41 -2.07 5.41 3.77
C ALA A 41 -1.67 4.10 4.46
N GLN A 42 -0.38 3.78 4.51
CA GLN A 42 0.17 2.59 5.15
C GLN A 42 -0.17 2.57 6.64
N LYS A 43 0.13 3.64 7.38
CA LYS A 43 -0.18 3.74 8.81
C LYS A 43 -1.68 3.63 9.12
N THR A 44 -2.53 4.20 8.26
CA THR A 44 -3.97 4.15 8.44
C THR A 44 -4.53 2.75 8.13
N ALA A 45 -4.00 2.10 7.10
CA ALA A 45 -4.33 0.74 6.75
C ALA A 45 -3.95 -0.24 7.87
N ILE A 46 -2.75 -0.15 8.42
CA ILE A 46 -2.30 -0.97 9.56
C ILE A 46 -3.29 -0.84 10.73
N LYS A 47 -3.65 0.38 11.10
CA LYS A 47 -4.61 0.61 12.21
C LYS A 47 -5.99 0.00 11.95
N SER A 48 -6.37 -0.25 10.70
CA SER A 48 -7.65 -0.87 10.34
C SER A 48 -7.60 -2.40 10.31
N ALA A 49 -6.41 -3.00 10.38
CA ALA A 49 -6.19 -4.44 10.34
C ALA A 49 -6.51 -5.10 11.70
N LEU A 50 -7.71 -4.90 12.22
CA LEU A 50 -8.18 -5.41 13.51
C LEU A 50 -8.84 -6.78 13.34
N ILE A 51 -8.90 -7.55 14.46
CA ILE A 51 -9.69 -8.78 14.50
C ILE A 51 -11.13 -8.50 14.09
N GLY A 52 -11.65 -9.33 13.18
CA GLY A 52 -13.01 -9.19 12.63
C GLY A 52 -13.11 -8.27 11.42
N SER A 53 -12.12 -7.40 11.14
CA SER A 53 -12.00 -6.74 9.84
C SER A 53 -11.54 -7.75 8.77
N ASN A 54 -11.28 -7.33 7.56
CA ASN A 54 -10.84 -8.19 6.46
C ASN A 54 -9.85 -7.44 5.53
N SER A 55 -9.21 -8.17 4.62
CA SER A 55 -8.21 -7.60 3.71
C SER A 55 -8.79 -6.51 2.79
N SER A 56 -10.07 -6.61 2.42
CA SER A 56 -10.73 -5.58 1.62
C SER A 56 -10.95 -4.29 2.41
N THR A 57 -11.25 -4.38 3.71
CA THR A 57 -11.33 -3.22 4.60
C THR A 57 -9.98 -2.51 4.68
N VAL A 58 -8.88 -3.26 4.89
CA VAL A 58 -7.52 -2.71 4.94
C VAL A 58 -7.17 -2.01 3.62
N HIS A 59 -7.47 -2.66 2.48
CA HIS A 59 -7.26 -2.08 1.16
C HIS A 59 -8.06 -0.79 0.94
N ASN A 60 -9.35 -0.81 1.24
CA ASN A 60 -10.24 0.33 1.00
C ASN A 60 -9.86 1.55 1.85
N VAL A 61 -9.37 1.32 3.07
CA VAL A 61 -8.87 2.39 3.94
C VAL A 61 -7.62 3.02 3.35
N ALA A 62 -6.62 2.22 2.92
CA ALA A 62 -5.44 2.72 2.23
C ALA A 62 -5.80 3.48 0.97
N LEU A 63 -6.66 2.90 0.12
CA LEU A 63 -7.08 3.48 -1.14
C LEU A 63 -7.73 4.85 -0.98
N LYS A 64 -8.61 5.03 0.01
CA LYS A 64 -9.21 6.34 0.29
C LYS A 64 -8.19 7.40 0.64
N VAL A 65 -7.21 7.06 1.51
CA VAL A 65 -6.14 8.00 1.88
C VAL A 65 -5.28 8.36 0.66
N LEU A 66 -4.93 7.38 -0.18
CA LEU A 66 -4.19 7.63 -1.43
C LEU A 66 -4.97 8.57 -2.37
N ILE A 67 -6.27 8.29 -2.59
CA ILE A 67 -7.12 9.11 -3.47
C ILE A 67 -7.21 10.54 -2.95
N GLU A 68 -7.49 10.74 -1.66
CA GLU A 68 -7.61 12.10 -1.10
C GLU A 68 -6.28 12.86 -1.22
N GLY A 69 -5.14 12.24 -0.88
CA GLY A 69 -3.84 12.87 -1.07
C GLY A 69 -3.52 13.21 -2.53
N LEU A 70 -3.87 12.32 -3.47
CA LEU A 70 -3.67 12.56 -4.91
C LEU A 70 -4.59 13.68 -5.44
N LYS A 71 -5.80 13.83 -4.90
CA LYS A 71 -6.70 14.95 -5.20
C LYS A 71 -6.14 16.28 -4.68
N GLU A 72 -5.63 16.30 -3.44
CA GLU A 72 -5.04 17.51 -2.85
C GLU A 72 -3.89 18.09 -3.67
N ILE A 73 -3.10 17.22 -4.31
CA ILE A 73 -1.99 17.65 -5.18
C ILE A 73 -2.34 17.75 -6.67
N GLY A 74 -3.63 17.56 -7.02
CA GLY A 74 -4.14 17.71 -8.38
C GLY A 74 -3.80 16.61 -9.36
N LEU A 75 -3.47 15.40 -8.89
CA LEU A 75 -3.22 14.21 -9.72
C LEU A 75 -4.48 13.36 -9.96
N LEU A 76 -5.55 13.58 -9.19
CA LEU A 76 -6.88 13.02 -9.41
C LEU A 76 -7.94 14.12 -9.26
N SER A 77 -9.08 13.97 -9.94
CA SER A 77 -10.23 14.84 -9.84
C SER A 77 -11.54 14.06 -9.81
N GLY A 78 -12.57 14.60 -9.15
CA GLY A 78 -13.87 13.97 -8.95
C GLY A 78 -14.14 13.63 -7.49
N SER A 79 -15.30 13.04 -7.22
CA SER A 79 -15.61 12.50 -5.89
C SER A 79 -14.81 11.21 -5.64
N THR A 80 -14.52 10.91 -4.38
CA THR A 80 -13.80 9.69 -4.00
C THR A 80 -14.57 8.45 -4.41
N GLU A 81 -15.89 8.49 -4.30
CA GLU A 81 -16.81 7.42 -4.71
C GLU A 81 -16.72 7.14 -6.21
N GLU A 82 -16.78 8.18 -7.04
CA GLU A 82 -16.65 8.08 -8.49
C GLU A 82 -15.29 7.55 -8.92
N ILE A 83 -14.22 8.03 -8.30
CA ILE A 83 -12.85 7.57 -8.56
C ILE A 83 -12.72 6.07 -8.25
N ILE A 84 -13.32 5.59 -7.15
CA ILE A 84 -13.30 4.18 -6.77
C ILE A 84 -14.16 3.34 -7.71
N GLU A 85 -15.40 3.75 -7.98
CA GLU A 85 -16.38 3.04 -8.81
C GLU A 85 -15.84 2.82 -10.24
N HIS A 86 -15.29 3.89 -10.84
CA HIS A 86 -14.72 3.84 -12.19
C HIS A 86 -13.23 3.48 -12.23
N GLN A 87 -12.64 3.16 -11.08
CA GLN A 87 -11.24 2.74 -10.94
C GLN A 87 -10.25 3.76 -11.54
N LEU A 88 -10.56 5.05 -11.50
CA LEU A 88 -9.77 6.11 -12.11
C LEU A 88 -8.39 6.27 -11.47
N TYR A 89 -8.18 5.75 -10.28
CA TYR A 89 -6.88 5.73 -9.57
C TYR A 89 -5.88 4.71 -10.14
N LYS A 90 -6.33 3.70 -10.94
CA LYS A 90 -5.49 2.55 -11.31
C LYS A 90 -4.26 2.89 -12.13
N HIS A 91 -4.22 4.01 -12.78
CA HIS A 91 -3.02 4.47 -13.50
C HIS A 91 -1.91 4.97 -12.55
N LEU A 92 -2.22 5.19 -11.25
CA LEU A 92 -1.29 5.61 -10.21
C LEU A 92 -1.11 4.54 -9.11
N TYR A 93 -2.10 3.66 -8.91
CA TYR A 93 -2.04 2.59 -7.93
C TYR A 93 -2.80 1.36 -8.45
N MET A 94 -2.09 0.32 -8.90
CA MET A 94 -2.66 -0.78 -9.70
C MET A 94 -2.74 -2.12 -8.98
N HIS A 95 -2.26 -2.24 -7.74
CA HIS A 95 -2.25 -3.50 -6.99
C HIS A 95 -3.06 -3.44 -5.69
N ARG A 96 -3.18 -4.56 -5.00
CA ARG A 96 -3.81 -4.65 -3.68
C ARG A 96 -2.85 -4.11 -2.61
N THR A 97 -3.40 -3.74 -1.46
CA THR A 97 -2.61 -3.17 -0.34
C THR A 97 -1.89 -4.25 0.47
N GLY A 98 -2.06 -5.53 0.17
CA GLY A 98 -1.36 -6.59 0.89
C GLY A 98 -1.82 -7.99 0.51
N HIS A 99 -1.09 -8.97 1.02
CA HIS A 99 -1.32 -10.39 0.82
C HIS A 99 -1.00 -11.19 2.08
N TRP A 100 -1.45 -12.45 2.13
CA TRP A 100 -1.02 -13.38 3.18
C TRP A 100 0.48 -13.65 3.05
N LEU A 101 1.14 -13.77 4.19
CA LEU A 101 2.57 -14.04 4.31
C LEU A 101 2.76 -15.24 5.23
N GLY A 102 3.62 -16.19 4.84
CA GLY A 102 3.87 -17.39 5.61
C GLY A 102 4.97 -18.24 5.02
N LEU A 103 4.68 -19.51 4.68
CA LEU A 103 5.61 -20.42 4.04
C LEU A 103 5.95 -20.01 2.59
N ASP A 104 5.04 -19.29 1.95
CA ASP A 104 5.29 -18.57 0.69
C ASP A 104 5.21 -17.07 0.94
N VAL A 105 5.93 -16.26 0.16
CA VAL A 105 5.85 -14.79 0.22
C VAL A 105 4.41 -14.35 -0.11
N HIS A 106 3.83 -14.89 -1.19
CA HIS A 106 2.40 -14.81 -1.49
C HIS A 106 1.74 -16.10 -1.01
N ASP A 107 1.49 -16.19 0.30
CA ASP A 107 1.05 -17.45 0.89
C ASP A 107 -0.40 -17.78 0.51
N VAL A 108 -0.69 -19.09 0.53
CA VAL A 108 -2.01 -19.59 0.24
C VAL A 108 -2.99 -19.20 1.36
N GLY A 109 -4.17 -18.80 0.98
CA GLY A 109 -5.22 -18.40 1.93
C GLY A 109 -6.41 -17.81 1.22
N ALA A 110 -7.59 -18.09 1.73
CA ALA A 110 -8.79 -17.51 1.19
C ALA A 110 -8.94 -16.06 1.68
N TYR A 111 -9.20 -15.14 0.77
CA TYR A 111 -9.66 -13.78 1.09
C TYR A 111 -11.20 -13.73 1.17
N ARG A 112 -11.86 -14.66 0.49
CA ARG A 112 -13.33 -14.80 0.47
C ARG A 112 -13.73 -16.26 0.52
N MET A 113 -14.90 -16.54 1.11
CA MET A 113 -15.56 -17.83 1.12
C MET A 113 -16.99 -17.64 0.56
N GLY A 114 -17.15 -17.89 -0.74
CA GLY A 114 -18.34 -17.51 -1.46
C GLY A 114 -18.51 -15.99 -1.51
N GLU A 115 -19.59 -15.47 -0.99
CA GLU A 115 -19.86 -14.02 -0.93
C GLU A 115 -19.30 -13.35 0.33
N TYR A 116 -18.80 -14.13 1.29
CA TYR A 116 -18.32 -13.63 2.57
C TYR A 116 -16.79 -13.34 2.53
N GLU A 117 -16.39 -12.16 3.01
CA GLU A 117 -15.00 -11.83 3.25
C GLU A 117 -14.48 -12.63 4.46
N VAL A 118 -13.26 -13.16 4.36
CA VAL A 118 -12.63 -13.87 5.48
C VAL A 118 -12.20 -12.85 6.55
N PRO A 119 -12.73 -12.95 7.79
CA PRO A 119 -12.33 -12.03 8.85
C PRO A 119 -10.91 -12.30 9.32
N LEU A 120 -10.18 -11.24 9.60
CA LEU A 120 -8.87 -11.30 10.24
C LEU A 120 -9.02 -11.88 11.65
N ARG A 121 -8.09 -12.76 12.05
CA ARG A 121 -8.06 -13.45 13.34
C ARG A 121 -6.70 -13.32 13.97
N ASN A 122 -6.65 -13.49 15.28
CA ASN A 122 -5.40 -13.53 16.03
C ASN A 122 -4.42 -14.56 15.44
N GLY A 123 -3.17 -14.17 15.28
CA GLY A 123 -2.10 -15.01 14.72
C GLY A 123 -1.97 -14.96 13.20
N MET A 124 -2.87 -14.29 12.47
CA MET A 124 -2.72 -14.09 11.02
C MET A 124 -1.64 -13.07 10.73
N ILE A 125 -0.85 -13.32 9.68
CA ILE A 125 0.17 -12.42 9.17
C ILE A 125 -0.17 -12.04 7.74
N LEU A 126 -0.07 -10.74 7.44
CA LEU A 126 -0.26 -10.17 6.11
C LEU A 126 0.68 -8.99 5.91
N THR A 127 0.98 -8.66 4.65
CA THR A 127 1.67 -7.42 4.30
C THR A 127 0.70 -6.24 4.24
N VAL A 128 1.22 -5.02 4.47
CA VAL A 128 0.53 -3.76 4.20
C VAL A 128 1.47 -2.86 3.40
N GLU A 129 1.21 -2.73 2.11
CA GLU A 129 2.15 -2.23 1.09
C GLU A 129 1.53 -1.23 0.10
N PRO A 130 0.84 -0.18 0.52
CA PRO A 130 0.33 0.81 -0.41
C PRO A 130 1.47 1.49 -1.18
N GLY A 131 1.17 1.92 -2.41
CA GLY A 131 2.13 2.63 -3.26
C GLY A 131 1.48 3.62 -4.21
N ILE A 132 2.30 4.54 -4.74
CA ILE A 132 1.95 5.44 -5.84
C ILE A 132 3.05 5.35 -6.88
N TYR A 133 2.66 5.16 -8.15
CA TYR A 133 3.59 4.99 -9.28
C TYR A 133 3.18 5.91 -10.43
N ILE A 134 3.95 6.94 -10.68
CA ILE A 134 3.64 7.96 -11.68
C ILE A 134 4.52 7.70 -12.91
N SER A 135 3.97 6.93 -13.84
CA SER A 135 4.67 6.52 -15.07
C SER A 135 4.13 7.29 -16.28
N ASP A 136 5.04 7.71 -17.15
CA ASP A 136 4.72 8.28 -18.46
C ASP A 136 4.22 7.23 -19.48
N ARG A 137 4.36 5.95 -19.15
CA ARG A 137 3.96 4.81 -19.99
C ARG A 137 2.53 4.37 -19.80
N ILE A 138 1.89 4.79 -18.70
CA ILE A 138 0.51 4.43 -18.38
C ILE A 138 -0.40 5.59 -18.79
N PRO A 139 -1.38 5.37 -19.68
CA PRO A 139 -2.26 6.44 -20.11
C PRO A 139 -3.13 6.93 -18.95
N VAL A 140 -3.28 8.24 -18.84
CA VAL A 140 -4.19 8.88 -17.92
C VAL A 140 -5.63 8.66 -18.40
N PRO A 141 -6.57 8.22 -17.54
CA PRO A 141 -7.97 8.06 -17.92
C PRO A 141 -8.59 9.37 -18.42
N GLU A 142 -9.55 9.27 -19.33
CA GLU A 142 -10.29 10.42 -19.83
C GLU A 142 -10.96 11.20 -18.68
N GLY A 143 -10.88 12.52 -18.73
CA GLY A 143 -11.42 13.40 -17.69
C GLY A 143 -10.54 13.57 -16.44
N GLN A 144 -9.43 12.83 -16.34
CA GLN A 144 -8.48 13.01 -15.25
C GLN A 144 -7.40 14.07 -15.59
N PRO A 145 -6.79 14.72 -14.58
CA PRO A 145 -5.79 15.75 -14.78
C PRO A 145 -4.56 15.26 -15.57
N ILE A 146 -4.04 16.12 -16.43
CA ILE A 146 -2.74 15.87 -17.10
C ILE A 146 -1.64 15.92 -16.04
N ILE A 147 -0.81 14.88 -15.99
CA ILE A 147 0.29 14.78 -15.03
C ILE A 147 1.44 15.70 -15.45
N ASP A 148 1.77 16.67 -14.58
CA ASP A 148 2.91 17.57 -14.75
C ASP A 148 4.24 16.77 -14.73
N GLU A 149 5.21 17.19 -15.52
CA GLU A 149 6.54 16.57 -15.65
C GLU A 149 7.26 16.39 -14.28
N LYS A 150 7.06 17.31 -13.34
CA LYS A 150 7.67 17.24 -12.01
C LYS A 150 7.28 16.00 -11.19
N TRP A 151 6.14 15.36 -11.52
CA TRP A 151 5.67 14.16 -10.84
C TRP A 151 6.11 12.87 -11.52
N LYS A 152 6.46 12.93 -12.81
CA LYS A 152 6.76 11.73 -13.59
C LYS A 152 8.02 11.02 -13.11
N GLY A 153 8.00 9.70 -13.18
CA GLY A 153 9.10 8.85 -12.73
C GLY A 153 9.18 8.65 -11.21
N ILE A 154 8.25 9.23 -10.44
CA ILE A 154 8.17 8.97 -8.99
C ILE A 154 7.41 7.67 -8.77
N GLY A 155 8.06 6.71 -8.10
CA GLY A 155 7.45 5.48 -7.62
C GLY A 155 7.82 5.26 -6.15
N ILE A 156 6.80 5.15 -5.29
CA ILE A 156 6.99 4.98 -3.84
C ILE A 156 6.05 3.87 -3.36
N ARG A 157 6.63 2.88 -2.66
CA ARG A 157 5.91 1.88 -1.86
C ARG A 157 6.56 1.81 -0.49
N ILE A 158 5.74 1.63 0.54
CA ILE A 158 6.17 1.37 1.91
C ILE A 158 5.38 0.17 2.39
N GLU A 159 6.08 -0.86 2.83
CA GLU A 159 5.53 -2.15 3.19
C GLU A 159 6.06 -2.62 4.51
N ASP A 160 5.17 -3.16 5.32
CA ASP A 160 5.50 -3.86 6.55
C ASP A 160 4.69 -5.15 6.69
N ASP A 161 5.31 -6.15 7.34
CA ASP A 161 4.67 -7.37 7.81
C ASP A 161 3.90 -7.10 9.09
N ILE A 162 2.63 -7.48 9.12
CA ILE A 162 1.70 -7.18 10.22
C ILE A 162 1.17 -8.47 10.84
N LEU A 163 1.37 -8.63 12.14
CA LEU A 163 0.74 -9.67 12.95
C LEU A 163 -0.58 -9.15 13.53
N ILE A 164 -1.68 -9.85 13.24
CA ILE A 164 -2.97 -9.59 13.84
C ILE A 164 -3.01 -10.17 15.26
N ASN A 165 -3.29 -9.34 16.25
CA ASN A 165 -3.39 -9.77 17.64
C ASN A 165 -4.61 -9.15 18.37
N ASP A 166 -4.81 -9.52 19.65
CA ASP A 166 -6.01 -9.16 20.41
C ASP A 166 -6.10 -7.67 20.80
N THR A 167 -5.03 -6.91 20.64
CA THR A 167 -4.99 -5.48 21.01
C THR A 167 -4.95 -4.56 19.81
N ASN A 168 -3.80 -4.49 19.16
CA ASN A 168 -3.58 -3.71 17.95
C ASN A 168 -2.65 -4.50 17.05
N PRO A 169 -2.72 -4.33 15.71
CA PRO A 169 -1.78 -4.97 14.80
C PRO A 169 -0.35 -4.66 15.19
N GLU A 170 0.49 -5.68 15.25
CA GLU A 170 1.92 -5.55 15.53
C GLU A 170 2.70 -5.48 14.23
N VAL A 171 3.56 -4.47 14.09
CA VAL A 171 4.45 -4.35 12.94
C VAL A 171 5.72 -5.13 13.21
N LEU A 172 5.92 -6.24 12.49
CA LEU A 172 7.06 -7.14 12.69
C LEU A 172 8.36 -6.60 12.06
N SER A 173 8.27 -5.82 10.99
CA SER A 173 9.39 -5.28 10.21
C SER A 173 9.81 -3.87 10.59
N LEU A 174 9.38 -3.36 11.75
CA LEU A 174 9.56 -1.95 12.17
C LEU A 174 11.03 -1.51 12.31
N SER A 175 11.94 -2.41 12.59
CA SER A 175 13.35 -2.12 12.91
C SER A 175 14.17 -1.51 11.77
N LEU A 176 13.69 -1.54 10.53
CA LEU A 176 14.40 -1.07 9.34
C LEU A 176 13.95 0.31 8.85
N ILE A 177 13.14 1.02 9.62
CA ILE A 177 12.40 2.21 9.13
C ILE A 177 13.14 3.52 9.37
N HIS A 178 14.03 3.58 10.31
CA HIS A 178 14.61 4.86 10.75
C HIS A 178 15.91 5.16 10.01
N ILE A 179 15.78 5.41 8.71
CA ILE A 179 16.85 6.05 7.94
C ILE A 179 16.43 7.49 7.63
#